data_b31553eab49b102c1557b21ade278f17
#
_entry.id   b31553eab49b102c1557b21ade278f17
#
_cell.length_a   1.000
_cell.length_b   1.000
_cell.length_c   1.000
_cell.angle_alpha   90.00
_cell.angle_beta   90.00
_cell.angle_gamma   90.00
#
_symmetry.space_group_name_H-M   'P 1'
#
loop_
_entity.id
_entity.type
_entity.pdbx_description
1 polymer ?
#
loop_
_entity_poly.entity_id
_entity_poly.type
_entity_poly.pdbx_seq_one_letter_code
_entity_poly.pdbx_strand_id
1 'polypeptide(L)'
;IFADIIPKVYTSADLGNLLADTVNKNERVLILRAENGSKELTEILSRNNIIYDDVKTYDIQSESKSEGGIITSDYITFASSSGVNAFFESGYAVSENTKIVCIGEITAKALHKYNIADYKIAKTKDVVGIINTIISDVKKESDF
;
A
#
# COMPACT_ATOMS: atom_id res chain seq x y z
N ILE A 1 5.59 -15.95 16.42
CA ILE A 1 6.81 -15.21 16.02
C ILE A 1 6.54 -13.75 16.37
N PHE A 2 7.43 -13.13 17.14
CA PHE A 2 7.42 -11.71 17.40
C PHE A 2 8.50 -11.06 16.55
N ALA A 3 8.23 -9.86 16.04
CA ALA A 3 9.23 -9.10 15.29
C ALA A 3 10.12 -8.34 16.28
N ASP A 4 11.44 -8.49 16.16
CA ASP A 4 12.42 -7.78 17.00
C ASP A 4 12.60 -6.33 16.54
N ILE A 5 12.41 -6.08 15.24
CA ILE A 5 12.60 -4.78 14.59
C ILE A 5 11.39 -4.47 13.73
N ILE A 6 10.77 -3.32 13.98
CA ILE A 6 9.63 -2.82 13.19
C ILE A 6 9.88 -1.34 12.88
N PRO A 7 9.86 -0.91 11.61
CA PRO A 7 10.02 0.50 11.27
C PRO A 7 8.80 1.32 11.71
N LYS A 8 9.01 2.59 12.05
CA LYS A 8 7.92 3.50 12.44
C LYS A 8 6.95 3.79 11.29
N VAL A 9 7.45 3.81 10.08
CA VAL A 9 6.64 3.95 8.85
C VAL A 9 6.81 2.67 8.05
N TYR A 10 5.69 2.07 7.65
CA TYR A 10 5.67 0.77 6.97
C TYR A 10 5.99 0.93 5.47
N THR A 11 7.24 1.32 5.17
CA THR A 11 7.75 1.40 3.80
C THR A 11 9.01 0.55 3.63
N SER A 12 9.32 0.18 2.38
CA SER A 12 10.55 -0.53 2.04
C SER A 12 11.79 0.32 2.36
N ALA A 13 11.70 1.65 2.19
CA ALA A 13 12.78 2.57 2.51
C ALA A 13 13.05 2.63 4.02
N ASP A 14 12.01 2.81 4.84
CA ASP A 14 12.18 2.91 6.30
C ASP A 14 12.71 1.59 6.88
N LEU A 15 12.23 0.44 6.37
CA LEU A 15 12.77 -0.86 6.76
C LEU A 15 14.24 -1.01 6.35
N GLY A 16 14.58 -0.63 5.11
CA GLY A 16 15.95 -0.70 4.60
C GLY A 16 16.92 0.15 5.42
N ASN A 17 16.55 1.38 5.75
CA ASN A 17 17.35 2.28 6.58
C ASN A 17 17.50 1.73 8.01
N LEU A 18 16.41 1.24 8.61
CA LEU A 18 16.46 0.66 9.96
C LEU A 18 17.36 -0.57 10.00
N LEU A 19 17.32 -1.44 9.00
CA LEU A 19 18.23 -2.57 8.88
C LEU A 19 19.67 -2.11 8.69
N ALA A 20 19.92 -1.07 7.89
CA ALA A 20 21.25 -0.52 7.68
C ALA A 20 21.88 0.01 8.98
N ASP A 21 21.07 0.55 9.88
CA ASP A 21 21.51 1.05 11.19
C ASP A 21 21.67 -0.07 12.24
N THR A 22 21.04 -1.23 12.04
CA THR A 22 20.92 -2.26 13.09
C THR A 22 21.75 -3.51 12.79
N VAL A 23 21.83 -3.93 11.53
CA VAL A 23 22.52 -5.16 11.11
C VAL A 23 24.03 -4.98 11.14
N ASN A 24 24.74 -5.91 11.76
CA ASN A 24 26.21 -5.92 11.76
C ASN A 24 26.76 -6.35 10.41
N LYS A 25 27.97 -5.89 10.06
CA LYS A 25 28.64 -6.16 8.76
C LYS A 25 28.87 -7.64 8.46
N ASN A 26 28.87 -8.51 9.48
CA ASN A 26 29.05 -9.94 9.34
C ASN A 26 27.74 -10.73 9.31
N GLU A 27 26.61 -10.05 9.46
CA GLU A 27 25.28 -10.64 9.42
C GLU A 27 24.73 -10.61 8.00
N ARG A 28 23.88 -11.59 7.69
CA ARG A 28 23.21 -11.71 6.40
C ARG A 28 21.71 -11.54 6.56
N VAL A 29 21.11 -10.72 5.73
CA VAL A 29 19.66 -10.50 5.72
C VAL A 29 19.01 -11.46 4.73
N LEU A 30 18.02 -12.23 5.17
CA LEU A 30 17.14 -13.00 4.31
C LEU A 30 15.85 -12.24 4.09
N ILE A 31 15.56 -11.88 2.84
CA ILE A 31 14.33 -11.22 2.43
C ILE A 31 13.39 -12.27 1.85
N LEU A 32 12.22 -12.43 2.46
CA LEU A 32 11.14 -13.29 1.97
C LEU A 32 9.99 -12.39 1.51
N ARG A 33 9.72 -12.33 0.21
CA ARG A 33 8.73 -11.40 -0.34
C ARG A 33 8.05 -11.89 -1.62
N ALA A 34 7.04 -11.15 -2.08
CA ALA A 34 6.43 -11.36 -3.38
C ALA A 34 7.43 -11.12 -4.52
N GLU A 35 7.25 -11.77 -5.65
CA GLU A 35 8.09 -11.63 -6.84
C GLU A 35 8.20 -10.17 -7.30
N ASN A 36 7.09 -9.45 -7.33
CA ASN A 36 7.00 -8.05 -7.76
C ASN A 36 7.19 -7.04 -6.62
N GLY A 37 7.87 -7.42 -5.53
CA GLY A 37 8.18 -6.52 -4.43
C GLY A 37 9.07 -5.34 -4.84
N SER A 38 8.93 -4.18 -4.14
CA SER A 38 9.75 -2.98 -4.40
C SER A 38 11.24 -3.28 -4.32
N LYS A 39 12.02 -2.74 -5.26
CA LYS A 39 13.49 -2.86 -5.28
C LYS A 39 14.18 -1.94 -4.25
N GLU A 40 13.47 -0.98 -3.70
CA GLU A 40 14.01 0.05 -2.82
C GLU A 40 14.73 -0.51 -1.59
N LEU A 41 14.16 -1.58 -0.97
CA LEU A 41 14.81 -2.28 0.15
C LEU A 41 16.19 -2.82 -0.25
N THR A 42 16.27 -3.58 -1.35
CA THR A 42 17.52 -4.19 -1.81
C THR A 42 18.55 -3.17 -2.27
N GLU A 43 18.10 -2.04 -2.85
CA GLU A 43 18.98 -0.93 -3.23
C GLU A 43 19.60 -0.26 -2.00
N ILE A 44 18.85 -0.07 -0.91
CA ILE A 44 19.37 0.49 0.34
C ILE A 44 20.37 -0.47 0.99
N LEU A 45 20.04 -1.76 1.09
CA LEU A 45 20.97 -2.75 1.64
C LEU A 45 22.28 -2.81 0.83
N SER A 46 22.19 -2.82 -0.51
CA SER A 46 23.36 -2.81 -1.39
C SER A 46 24.24 -1.57 -1.19
N ARG A 47 23.63 -0.38 -1.11
CA ARG A 47 24.36 0.89 -0.86
C ARG A 47 25.10 0.90 0.47
N ASN A 48 24.57 0.18 1.48
CA ASN A 48 25.17 0.07 2.80
C ASN A 48 26.10 -1.16 2.96
N ASN A 49 26.39 -1.88 1.86
CA ASN A 49 27.23 -3.07 1.83
C ASN A 49 26.73 -4.20 2.78
N ILE A 50 25.42 -4.31 2.95
CA ILE A 50 24.79 -5.38 3.72
C ILE A 50 24.60 -6.57 2.78
N ILE A 51 25.06 -7.75 3.22
CA ILE A 51 24.89 -8.99 2.49
C ILE A 51 23.45 -9.48 2.67
N TYR A 52 22.75 -9.78 1.57
CA TYR A 52 21.38 -10.29 1.63
C TYR A 52 21.12 -11.37 0.60
N ASP A 53 20.14 -12.22 0.90
CA ASP A 53 19.48 -13.12 -0.04
C ASP A 53 18.03 -12.66 -0.25
N ASP A 54 17.62 -12.47 -1.50
CA ASP A 54 16.27 -12.05 -1.88
C ASP A 54 15.51 -13.23 -2.47
N VAL A 55 14.68 -13.87 -1.64
CA VAL A 55 13.90 -15.05 -2.02
C VAL A 55 12.46 -14.67 -2.27
N LYS A 56 12.02 -14.88 -3.50
CA LYS A 56 10.63 -14.69 -3.92
C LYS A 56 9.83 -15.91 -3.54
N THR A 57 8.95 -15.75 -2.56
CA THR A 57 8.21 -16.86 -1.94
C THR A 57 6.80 -17.03 -2.51
N TYR A 58 6.24 -15.99 -3.15
CA TYR A 58 4.94 -16.05 -3.78
C TYR A 58 4.82 -15.01 -4.89
N ASP A 59 3.87 -15.23 -5.79
CA ASP A 59 3.42 -14.26 -6.78
C ASP A 59 1.99 -13.82 -6.48
N ILE A 60 1.67 -12.55 -6.80
CA ILE A 60 0.34 -12.00 -6.64
C ILE A 60 -0.34 -12.03 -8.01
N GLN A 61 -1.37 -12.87 -8.13
CA GLN A 61 -2.19 -12.97 -9.33
C GLN A 61 -3.54 -12.30 -9.10
N SER A 62 -3.98 -11.48 -10.04
CA SER A 62 -5.33 -10.94 -10.05
C SER A 62 -6.30 -12.01 -10.55
N GLU A 63 -7.24 -12.41 -9.71
CA GLU A 63 -8.31 -13.33 -10.11
C GLU A 63 -9.48 -12.52 -10.70
N SER A 64 -9.52 -12.36 -12.00
CA SER A 64 -10.56 -11.62 -12.71
C SER A 64 -11.75 -12.53 -13.03
N LYS A 65 -12.53 -12.91 -12.03
CA LYS A 65 -13.76 -13.75 -12.21
C LYS A 65 -15.06 -12.99 -11.93
N SER A 66 -15.01 -11.67 -11.77
CA SER A 66 -16.22 -10.91 -11.52
C SER A 66 -16.77 -10.32 -12.82
N GLU A 67 -18.08 -10.27 -12.93
CA GLU A 67 -18.79 -9.65 -14.07
C GLU A 67 -18.66 -8.12 -14.06
N GLY A 68 -17.83 -7.55 -13.18
CA GLY A 68 -17.71 -6.13 -12.99
C GLY A 68 -18.97 -5.55 -12.32
N GLY A 69 -19.09 -4.24 -12.37
CA GLY A 69 -20.28 -3.54 -11.84
C GLY A 69 -19.95 -2.15 -11.31
N ILE A 70 -20.99 -1.39 -11.00
CA ILE A 70 -20.85 -0.06 -10.42
C ILE A 70 -21.03 -0.15 -8.90
N ILE A 71 -19.99 0.29 -8.17
CA ILE A 71 -20.06 0.40 -6.72
C ILE A 71 -20.77 1.70 -6.35
N THR A 72 -21.80 1.59 -5.52
CA THR A 72 -22.67 2.71 -5.09
C THR A 72 -22.62 2.96 -3.59
N SER A 73 -21.63 2.40 -2.88
CA SER A 73 -21.40 2.67 -1.46
C SER A 73 -20.96 4.12 -1.24
N ASP A 74 -21.20 4.68 -0.06
CA ASP A 74 -20.75 6.05 0.29
C ASP A 74 -19.23 6.19 0.21
N TYR A 75 -18.50 5.15 0.63
CA TYR A 75 -17.03 5.10 0.60
C TYR A 75 -16.52 3.80 0.00
N ILE A 76 -15.43 3.91 -0.76
CA ILE A 76 -14.57 2.78 -1.12
C ILE A 76 -13.15 3.05 -0.62
N THR A 77 -12.48 2.02 -0.10
CA THR A 77 -11.11 2.15 0.42
C THR A 77 -10.14 1.27 -0.34
N PHE A 78 -8.97 1.83 -0.65
CA PHE A 78 -7.88 1.08 -1.28
C PHE A 78 -6.64 1.05 -0.37
N ALA A 79 -6.23 -0.17 -0.02
CA ALA A 79 -5.06 -0.41 0.83
C ALA A 79 -3.76 -0.66 0.02
N SER A 80 -3.83 -0.79 -1.31
CA SER A 80 -2.67 -1.00 -2.16
C SER A 80 -2.93 -0.56 -3.60
N SER A 81 -1.86 -0.23 -4.34
CA SER A 81 -1.94 0.07 -5.77
C SER A 81 -2.36 -1.15 -6.61
N SER A 82 -1.97 -2.36 -6.19
CA SER A 82 -2.41 -3.59 -6.83
C SER A 82 -3.92 -3.82 -6.65
N GLY A 83 -4.48 -3.48 -5.49
CA GLY A 83 -5.92 -3.53 -5.25
C GLY A 83 -6.69 -2.54 -6.14
N VAL A 84 -6.17 -1.33 -6.35
CA VAL A 84 -6.75 -0.37 -7.31
C VAL A 84 -6.77 -0.98 -8.72
N ASN A 85 -5.63 -1.48 -9.19
CA ASN A 85 -5.54 -2.07 -10.51
C ASN A 85 -6.48 -3.27 -10.67
N ALA A 86 -6.47 -4.21 -9.73
CA ALA A 86 -7.33 -5.38 -9.77
C ALA A 86 -8.82 -5.02 -9.82
N PHE A 87 -9.24 -4.00 -9.06
CA PHE A 87 -10.61 -3.53 -9.05
C PHE A 87 -11.07 -3.03 -10.43
N PHE A 88 -10.33 -2.12 -11.03
CA PHE A 88 -10.72 -1.55 -12.34
C PHE A 88 -10.49 -2.52 -13.51
N GLU A 89 -9.42 -3.32 -13.48
CA GLU A 89 -9.15 -4.34 -14.51
C GLU A 89 -10.18 -5.48 -14.49
N SER A 90 -10.84 -5.71 -13.36
CA SER A 90 -11.98 -6.64 -13.25
C SER A 90 -13.32 -6.05 -13.74
N GLY A 91 -13.31 -4.84 -14.34
CA GLY A 91 -14.50 -4.20 -14.89
C GLY A 91 -15.39 -3.50 -13.88
N TYR A 92 -14.93 -3.32 -12.64
CA TYR A 92 -15.66 -2.50 -11.67
C TYR A 92 -15.46 -1.01 -11.95
N ALA A 93 -16.50 -0.23 -11.63
CA ALA A 93 -16.49 1.23 -11.63
C ALA A 93 -17.01 1.75 -10.30
N VAL A 94 -16.70 3.01 -10.00
CA VAL A 94 -17.16 3.72 -8.80
C VAL A 94 -18.18 4.76 -9.26
N SER A 95 -19.32 4.89 -8.55
CA SER A 95 -20.31 5.91 -8.85
C SER A 95 -19.76 7.31 -8.52
N GLU A 96 -20.30 8.34 -9.14
CA GLU A 96 -19.92 9.75 -8.91
C GLU A 96 -20.10 10.20 -7.44
N ASN A 97 -21.01 9.55 -6.70
CA ASN A 97 -21.30 9.86 -5.31
C ASN A 97 -20.42 9.09 -4.32
N THR A 98 -19.68 8.08 -4.78
CA THR A 98 -18.83 7.26 -3.92
C THR A 98 -17.48 7.93 -3.69
N LYS A 99 -17.17 8.21 -2.43
CA LYS A 99 -15.90 8.82 -2.03
C LYS A 99 -14.80 7.78 -1.92
N ILE A 100 -13.61 8.12 -2.41
CA ILE A 100 -12.46 7.20 -2.43
C ILE A 100 -11.46 7.59 -1.34
N VAL A 101 -11.04 6.62 -0.54
CA VAL A 101 -9.99 6.81 0.48
C VAL A 101 -8.85 5.81 0.25
N CYS A 102 -7.66 6.33 0.05
CA CYS A 102 -6.44 5.54 -0.14
C CYS A 102 -5.59 5.52 1.13
N ILE A 103 -4.94 4.38 1.40
CA ILE A 103 -4.04 4.23 2.55
C ILE A 103 -2.80 5.13 2.46
N GLY A 104 -2.40 5.52 1.25
CA GLY A 104 -1.20 6.34 1.02
C GLY A 104 -1.06 6.79 -0.43
N GLU A 105 -0.05 7.62 -0.66
CA GLU A 105 0.23 8.29 -1.92
C GLU A 105 0.45 7.33 -3.11
N ILE A 106 1.18 6.22 -2.89
CA ILE A 106 1.47 5.23 -3.93
C ILE A 106 0.16 4.59 -4.42
N THR A 107 -0.74 4.29 -3.49
CA THR A 107 -2.07 3.74 -3.81
C THR A 107 -2.91 4.77 -4.56
N ALA A 108 -2.91 6.02 -4.11
CA ALA A 108 -3.64 7.10 -4.75
C ALA A 108 -3.16 7.39 -6.19
N LYS A 109 -1.85 7.37 -6.42
CA LYS A 109 -1.28 7.53 -7.78
C LYS A 109 -1.77 6.48 -8.78
N ALA A 110 -2.10 5.26 -8.32
CA ALA A 110 -2.63 4.22 -9.20
C ALA A 110 -4.02 4.58 -9.77
N LEU A 111 -4.81 5.43 -9.08
CA LEU A 111 -6.11 5.91 -9.56
C LEU A 111 -6.01 6.78 -10.81
N HIS A 112 -4.88 7.48 -11.01
CA HIS A 112 -4.68 8.34 -12.18
C HIS A 112 -4.72 7.56 -13.51
N LYS A 113 -4.32 6.28 -13.51
CA LYS A 113 -4.43 5.38 -14.68
C LYS A 113 -5.90 5.24 -15.15
N TYR A 114 -6.85 5.42 -14.23
CA TYR A 114 -8.29 5.28 -14.46
C TYR A 114 -9.01 6.63 -14.51
N ASN A 115 -8.27 7.73 -14.70
CA ASN A 115 -8.77 9.11 -14.78
C ASN A 115 -9.52 9.58 -13.52
N ILE A 116 -9.18 9.04 -12.35
CA ILE A 116 -9.77 9.44 -11.07
C ILE A 116 -8.80 10.40 -10.37
N ALA A 117 -9.29 11.62 -10.13
CA ALA A 117 -8.53 12.70 -9.49
C ALA A 117 -9.10 13.09 -8.11
N ASP A 118 -10.35 12.74 -7.82
CA ASP A 118 -10.99 13.04 -6.53
C ASP A 118 -10.87 11.83 -5.59
N TYR A 119 -10.04 11.98 -4.58
CA TYR A 119 -9.80 10.98 -3.54
C TYR A 119 -9.19 11.63 -2.29
N LYS A 120 -9.29 10.93 -1.18
CA LYS A 120 -8.62 11.29 0.08
C LYS A 120 -7.49 10.32 0.37
N ILE A 121 -6.45 10.81 1.06
CA ILE A 121 -5.32 9.99 1.50
C ILE A 121 -5.32 9.95 3.03
N ALA A 122 -5.17 8.76 3.59
CA ALA A 122 -5.05 8.58 5.02
C ALA A 122 -3.79 9.27 5.57
N LYS A 123 -3.90 9.93 6.74
CA LYS A 123 -2.78 10.63 7.38
C LYS A 123 -1.70 9.67 7.87
N THR A 124 -2.10 8.48 8.35
CA THR A 124 -1.22 7.38 8.70
C THR A 124 -1.46 6.21 7.76
N LYS A 125 -0.38 5.51 7.37
CA LYS A 125 -0.43 4.42 6.38
C LYS A 125 -0.88 3.10 7.00
N ASP A 126 -2.05 3.12 7.64
CA ASP A 126 -2.66 2.00 8.34
C ASP A 126 -4.20 2.06 8.27
N VAL A 127 -4.86 1.02 8.76
CA VAL A 127 -6.32 0.92 8.77
C VAL A 127 -6.95 2.03 9.64
N VAL A 128 -6.29 2.39 10.74
CA VAL A 128 -6.78 3.45 11.65
C VAL A 128 -6.77 4.80 10.93
N GLY A 129 -5.75 5.07 10.12
CA GLY A 129 -5.68 6.26 9.28
C GLY A 129 -6.81 6.35 8.26
N ILE A 130 -7.17 5.24 7.62
CA ILE A 130 -8.32 5.17 6.70
C ILE A 130 -9.61 5.52 7.46
N ILE A 131 -9.86 4.83 8.60
CA ILE A 131 -11.06 5.04 9.41
C ILE A 131 -11.17 6.49 9.88
N ASN A 132 -10.08 7.06 10.41
CA ASN A 132 -10.07 8.44 10.88
C ASN A 132 -10.33 9.46 9.75
N THR A 133 -9.89 9.15 8.53
CA THR A 133 -10.15 9.99 7.35
C THR A 133 -11.64 9.98 7.01
N ILE A 134 -12.29 8.82 7.02
CA ILE A 134 -13.74 8.68 6.80
C ILE A 134 -14.52 9.41 7.89
N ILE A 135 -14.21 9.16 9.17
CA ILE A 135 -14.91 9.80 10.30
C ILE A 135 -14.80 11.34 10.22
N SER A 136 -13.62 11.85 9.88
CA SER A 136 -13.40 13.30 9.76
C SER A 136 -14.18 13.91 8.60
N ASP A 137 -14.41 13.15 7.54
CA ASP A 137 -15.19 13.57 6.39
C ASP A 137 -16.68 13.62 6.71
N VAL A 138 -17.23 12.57 7.32
CA VAL A 138 -18.63 12.50 7.75
C VAL A 138 -18.99 13.64 8.72
N LYS A 139 -18.10 13.93 9.69
CA LYS A 139 -18.34 15.02 10.65
C LYS A 139 -18.45 16.40 9.98
N LYS A 140 -17.60 16.65 8.97
CA LYS A 140 -17.65 17.93 8.22
C LYS A 140 -18.96 18.12 7.46
N GLU A 141 -19.58 17.04 7.00
CA GLU A 141 -20.88 17.09 6.31
C GLU A 141 -22.07 17.24 7.26
N SER A 142 -21.90 16.83 8.53
CA SER A 142 -22.95 16.96 9.55
C SER A 142 -23.03 18.35 10.17
N ASP A 143 -22.01 19.20 9.96
CA ASP A 143 -21.91 20.56 10.48
C ASP A 143 -22.49 21.61 9.50
N PHE A 144 -23.10 21.16 8.41
CA PHE A 144 -23.84 21.95 7.41
C PHE A 144 -25.33 21.58 7.38
#